data_4d5d9d2868430cb22acb11a7dcb4ea2f
#
_entry.id   4d5d9d2868430cb22acb11a7dcb4ea2f
#
_cell.length_a   1.000
_cell.length_b   1.000
_cell.length_c   1.000
_cell.angle_alpha   90.00
_cell.angle_beta   90.00
_cell.angle_gamma   90.00
#
_symmetry.space_group_name_H-M   'P 1'
#
loop_
_entity.id
_entity.type
_entity.pdbx_description
1 polymer ?
#
loop_
_entity_poly.entity_id
_entity_poly.type
_entity_poly.pdbx_seq_one_letter_code
_entity_poly.pdbx_strand_id
1 'polypeptide(L)'
;EINKENFISRAERSYSEDSDRVFFHARSFIRAHDENDIVTVLKHFPGHGSSSTDTHKEFTDISDTWLVEELYPYHQLMKDEKVSGVMTSHVVNNKIDDQQLPATLSKKIIQKLLREFLDFEGVVFSDDMQMGAITKYYGLKDAITLSINAGVDVLLFSNNQPYKDQVRPEKVISIIEEGVRDGDISLMRINESFRRIQKLKKKKKIIK
;
A
#
# COMPACT_ATOMS: atom_id res chain seq x y z
N GLU A 1 16.64 5.79 -1.63
CA GLU A 1 16.76 4.57 -0.83
C GLU A 1 17.93 4.67 0.14
N ILE A 2 17.70 4.39 1.43
CA ILE A 2 18.73 4.50 2.47
C ILE A 2 19.73 3.35 2.35
N ASN A 3 19.26 2.15 2.00
CA ASN A 3 20.12 0.98 1.82
C ASN A 3 20.37 0.69 0.34
N LYS A 4 21.63 0.85 -0.12
CA LYS A 4 22.03 0.62 -1.52
C LYS A 4 21.93 -0.86 -1.92
N GLU A 5 21.96 -1.79 -0.96
CA GLU A 5 21.76 -3.22 -1.19
C GLU A 5 20.26 -3.60 -1.30
N ASN A 6 19.37 -2.66 -1.03
CA ASN A 6 17.93 -2.85 -1.17
C ASN A 6 17.59 -3.25 -2.60
N PHE A 7 16.63 -4.17 -2.75
CA PHE A 7 16.18 -4.65 -4.06
C PHE A 7 15.69 -3.52 -4.97
N ILE A 8 14.99 -2.51 -4.41
CA ILE A 8 14.47 -1.37 -5.18
C ILE A 8 15.61 -0.50 -5.69
N SER A 9 16.64 -0.24 -4.86
CA SER A 9 17.83 0.51 -5.25
C SER A 9 18.62 -0.21 -6.34
N ARG A 10 18.89 -1.51 -6.15
CA ARG A 10 19.62 -2.32 -7.14
C ARG A 10 18.90 -2.44 -8.48
N ALA A 11 17.57 -2.34 -8.48
CA ALA A 11 16.75 -2.32 -9.68
C ALA A 11 16.59 -0.90 -10.28
N GLU A 12 17.34 0.09 -9.78
CA GLU A 12 17.29 1.50 -10.21
C GLU A 12 15.87 2.11 -10.18
N ARG A 13 15.06 1.70 -9.18
CA ARG A 13 13.66 2.11 -9.02
C ARG A 13 13.45 3.16 -7.93
N SER A 14 14.51 3.73 -7.39
CA SER A 14 14.48 4.80 -6.38
C SER A 14 15.08 6.09 -6.93
N TYR A 15 14.60 7.23 -6.44
CA TYR A 15 15.09 8.53 -6.88
C TYR A 15 16.42 8.90 -6.22
N SER A 16 16.55 8.69 -4.91
CA SER A 16 17.73 9.10 -4.13
C SER A 16 17.73 8.44 -2.75
N GLU A 17 18.87 8.50 -2.06
CA GLU A 17 19.01 8.29 -0.63
C GLU A 17 18.64 9.53 0.21
N ASP A 18 18.60 10.69 -0.42
CA ASP A 18 18.22 11.98 0.17
C ASP A 18 16.71 12.19 0.07
N SER A 19 16.05 12.38 1.21
CA SER A 19 14.58 12.50 1.31
C SER A 19 14.04 13.76 0.62
N ASP A 20 14.80 14.89 0.61
CA ASP A 20 14.40 16.10 -0.11
C ASP A 20 14.44 15.88 -1.61
N ARG A 21 15.47 15.21 -2.12
CA ARG A 21 15.52 14.85 -3.55
C ARG A 21 14.39 13.90 -3.93
N VAL A 22 14.08 12.92 -3.10
CA VAL A 22 12.91 12.03 -3.32
C VAL A 22 11.63 12.85 -3.40
N PHE A 23 11.44 13.80 -2.47
CA PHE A 23 10.28 14.70 -2.48
C PHE A 23 10.21 15.52 -3.77
N PHE A 24 11.29 16.20 -4.18
CA PHE A 24 11.30 17.05 -5.37
C PHE A 24 11.03 16.26 -6.66
N HIS A 25 11.63 15.09 -6.83
CA HIS A 25 11.40 14.26 -8.02
C HIS A 25 9.97 13.70 -8.03
N ALA A 26 9.48 13.16 -6.92
CA ALA A 26 8.13 12.65 -6.82
C ALA A 26 7.08 13.75 -7.04
N ARG A 27 7.29 14.95 -6.48
CA ARG A 27 6.43 16.12 -6.70
C ARG A 27 6.32 16.49 -8.17
N SER A 28 7.47 16.58 -8.86
CA SER A 28 7.51 16.90 -10.30
C SER A 28 6.77 15.84 -11.11
N PHE A 29 6.96 14.56 -10.78
CA PHE A 29 6.28 13.45 -11.42
C PHE A 29 4.75 13.50 -11.20
N ILE A 30 4.31 13.76 -9.96
CA ILE A 30 2.89 13.88 -9.61
C ILE A 30 2.24 15.02 -10.41
N ARG A 31 2.87 16.19 -10.45
CA ARG A 31 2.34 17.37 -11.15
C ARG A 31 2.16 17.12 -12.64
N ALA A 32 3.19 16.60 -13.30
CA ALA A 32 3.13 16.30 -14.73
C ALA A 32 2.03 15.28 -15.08
N HIS A 33 1.77 14.31 -14.21
CA HIS A 33 0.69 13.34 -14.39
C HIS A 33 -0.68 13.93 -14.06
N ASP A 34 -0.77 14.74 -13.00
CA ASP A 34 -2.05 15.37 -12.60
C ASP A 34 -2.57 16.33 -13.67
N GLU A 35 -1.69 17.08 -14.33
CA GLU A 35 -2.00 17.95 -15.48
C GLU A 35 -2.62 17.19 -16.67
N ASN A 36 -2.36 15.89 -16.76
CA ASN A 36 -2.90 15.01 -17.81
C ASN A 36 -4.02 14.08 -17.30
N ASP A 37 -4.64 14.37 -16.17
CA ASP A 37 -5.67 13.55 -15.52
C ASP A 37 -5.23 12.12 -15.19
N ILE A 38 -3.93 11.83 -15.11
CA ILE A 38 -3.38 10.51 -14.78
C ILE A 38 -3.25 10.36 -13.26
N VAL A 39 -3.72 9.22 -12.73
CA VAL A 39 -3.59 8.89 -11.31
C VAL A 39 -2.17 8.46 -10.99
N THR A 40 -1.58 9.05 -9.95
CA THR A 40 -0.30 8.61 -9.38
C THR A 40 -0.50 7.96 -8.02
N VAL A 41 0.36 7.00 -7.69
CA VAL A 41 0.32 6.25 -6.43
C VAL A 41 1.72 6.27 -5.81
N LEU A 42 1.84 6.81 -4.60
CA LEU A 42 3.09 6.78 -3.82
C LEU A 42 3.35 5.37 -3.29
N LYS A 43 4.59 4.89 -3.39
CA LYS A 43 4.93 3.53 -2.95
C LYS A 43 6.40 3.42 -2.48
N HIS A 44 6.65 2.52 -1.56
CA HIS A 44 5.76 1.59 -0.87
C HIS A 44 5.69 1.98 0.62
N PHE A 45 4.50 2.31 1.08
CA PHE A 45 4.27 2.82 2.45
C PHE A 45 4.40 1.69 3.50
N PRO A 46 5.01 1.92 4.67
CA PRO A 46 5.48 3.18 5.27
C PRO A 46 6.93 3.55 4.95
N GLY A 47 7.54 2.97 3.95
CA GLY A 47 8.93 3.03 3.56
C GLY A 47 9.49 1.63 3.39
N HIS A 48 10.27 1.43 2.33
CA HIS A 48 10.88 0.15 1.99
C HIS A 48 12.39 0.29 1.79
N GLY A 49 12.90 1.53 1.91
CA GLY A 49 14.26 1.89 1.56
C GLY A 49 15.32 1.32 2.47
N SER A 50 14.99 1.05 3.72
CA SER A 50 15.90 0.46 4.73
C SER A 50 15.90 -1.06 4.73
N SER A 51 15.03 -1.73 3.96
CA SER A 51 14.96 -3.20 3.97
C SER A 51 16.20 -3.83 3.33
N SER A 52 16.64 -4.97 3.88
CA SER A 52 17.74 -5.79 3.37
C SER A 52 17.28 -7.03 2.60
N THR A 53 15.98 -7.36 2.67
CA THR A 53 15.37 -8.55 2.07
C THR A 53 14.33 -8.20 1.02
N ASP A 54 13.98 -9.17 0.19
CA ASP A 54 13.04 -9.03 -0.93
C ASP A 54 11.67 -9.58 -0.52
N THR A 55 10.68 -8.69 -0.35
CA THR A 55 9.29 -9.04 -0.01
C THR A 55 8.59 -9.93 -1.05
N HIS A 56 9.13 -10.03 -2.27
CA HIS A 56 8.62 -10.99 -3.25
C HIS A 56 8.86 -12.44 -2.82
N LYS A 57 9.88 -12.67 -2.01
CA LYS A 57 10.31 -14.02 -1.63
C LYS A 57 9.90 -14.41 -0.23
N GLU A 58 9.96 -13.48 0.74
CA GLU A 58 9.81 -13.80 2.13
C GLU A 58 9.38 -12.61 3.00
N PHE A 59 9.17 -12.91 4.27
CA PHE A 59 8.94 -11.96 5.33
C PHE A 59 10.11 -10.97 5.46
N THR A 60 9.81 -9.69 5.50
CA THR A 60 10.80 -8.61 5.59
C THR A 60 10.50 -7.77 6.81
N ASP A 61 11.31 -7.92 7.86
CA ASP A 61 11.25 -7.10 9.08
C ASP A 61 12.21 -5.91 8.94
N ILE A 62 11.67 -4.70 9.10
CA ILE A 62 12.41 -3.45 9.04
C ILE A 62 12.46 -2.73 10.40
N SER A 63 12.06 -3.40 11.48
CA SER A 63 11.90 -2.78 12.80
C SER A 63 13.20 -2.08 13.28
N ASP A 64 14.35 -2.65 13.01
CA ASP A 64 15.63 -2.10 13.45
C ASP A 64 16.30 -1.15 12.45
N THR A 65 15.89 -1.20 11.19
CA THR A 65 16.53 -0.43 10.11
C THR A 65 15.68 0.75 9.63
N TRP A 66 14.34 0.69 9.80
CA TRP A 66 13.44 1.74 9.39
C TRP A 66 13.64 3.00 10.22
N LEU A 67 13.70 4.14 9.54
CA LEU A 67 13.84 5.47 10.12
C LEU A 67 12.56 6.28 9.89
N VAL A 68 12.20 7.12 10.86
CA VAL A 68 11.04 8.00 10.75
C VAL A 68 11.17 9.00 9.58
N GLU A 69 12.38 9.29 9.16
CA GLU A 69 12.70 10.11 8.00
C GLU A 69 12.17 9.52 6.69
N GLU A 70 11.92 8.21 6.63
CA GLU A 70 11.27 7.57 5.48
C GLU A 70 9.82 8.06 5.27
N LEU A 71 9.19 8.61 6.31
CA LEU A 71 7.88 9.25 6.19
C LEU A 71 7.92 10.68 5.63
N TYR A 72 9.08 11.33 5.65
CA TYR A 72 9.21 12.74 5.25
C TYR A 72 8.69 13.01 3.83
N PRO A 73 9.06 12.25 2.77
CA PRO A 73 8.52 12.49 1.44
C PRO A 73 6.99 12.33 1.38
N TYR A 74 6.43 11.35 2.09
CA TYR A 74 4.98 11.14 2.16
C TYR A 74 4.29 12.34 2.82
N HIS A 75 4.79 12.78 3.98
CA HIS A 75 4.22 13.92 4.71
C HIS A 75 4.24 15.19 3.86
N GLN A 76 5.38 15.51 3.24
CA GLN A 76 5.49 16.71 2.42
C GLN A 76 4.61 16.65 1.17
N LEU A 77 4.58 15.50 0.48
CA LEU A 77 3.74 15.34 -0.72
C LEU A 77 2.25 15.41 -0.40
N MET A 78 1.79 14.83 0.72
CA MET A 78 0.40 14.90 1.15
C MET A 78 -0.03 16.31 1.55
N LYS A 79 0.89 17.11 2.09
CA LYS A 79 0.65 18.50 2.46
C LYS A 79 0.64 19.43 1.25
N ASP A 80 1.58 19.25 0.33
CA ASP A 80 1.80 20.17 -0.79
C ASP A 80 1.02 19.80 -2.06
N GLU A 81 0.67 18.54 -2.22
CA GLU A 81 0.05 18.01 -3.44
C GLU A 81 -1.22 17.20 -3.11
N LYS A 82 -2.10 17.11 -4.09
CA LYS A 82 -3.32 16.27 -3.98
C LYS A 82 -3.00 14.81 -4.33
N VAL A 83 -2.25 14.14 -3.46
CA VAL A 83 -1.90 12.72 -3.62
C VAL A 83 -3.16 11.88 -3.79
N SER A 84 -3.25 11.16 -4.89
CA SER A 84 -4.46 10.39 -5.25
C SER A 84 -4.49 9.01 -4.62
N GLY A 85 -3.33 8.37 -4.50
CA GLY A 85 -3.21 7.02 -3.97
C GLY A 85 -1.91 6.76 -3.23
N VAL A 86 -1.94 5.80 -2.32
CA VAL A 86 -0.77 5.24 -1.63
C VAL A 86 -0.84 3.73 -1.74
N MET A 87 0.26 3.09 -2.10
CA MET A 87 0.41 1.64 -2.09
C MET A 87 1.18 1.22 -0.85
N THR A 88 0.65 0.28 -0.10
CA THR A 88 1.31 -0.32 1.06
C THR A 88 2.43 -1.26 0.63
N SER A 89 3.33 -1.59 1.54
CA SER A 89 4.31 -2.67 1.39
C SER A 89 3.93 -3.88 2.22
N HIS A 90 4.63 -4.99 2.01
CA HIS A 90 4.51 -6.19 2.85
C HIS A 90 5.65 -6.30 3.88
N VAL A 91 6.23 -5.17 4.26
CA VAL A 91 7.22 -5.12 5.34
C VAL A 91 6.54 -5.12 6.70
N VAL A 92 7.24 -5.66 7.69
CA VAL A 92 6.83 -5.62 9.09
C VAL A 92 7.67 -4.59 9.83
N ASN A 93 7.03 -3.85 10.73
CA ASN A 93 7.71 -2.94 11.64
C ASN A 93 7.08 -3.02 13.04
N ASN A 94 7.74 -3.77 13.93
CA ASN A 94 7.28 -4.02 15.30
C ASN A 94 7.26 -2.77 16.18
N LYS A 95 8.01 -1.72 15.81
CA LYS A 95 7.99 -0.43 16.51
C LYS A 95 6.72 0.36 16.22
N ILE A 96 6.05 0.09 15.08
CA ILE A 96 4.76 0.71 14.74
C ILE A 96 3.61 -0.23 15.09
N ASP A 97 3.73 -1.52 14.77
CA ASP A 97 2.70 -2.53 15.07
C ASP A 97 3.31 -3.77 15.76
N ASP A 98 3.09 -3.88 17.06
CA ASP A 98 3.54 -4.98 17.92
C ASP A 98 2.88 -6.35 17.59
N GLN A 99 1.86 -6.36 16.75
CA GLN A 99 1.25 -7.60 16.23
C GLN A 99 2.06 -8.27 15.12
N GLN A 100 3.16 -7.67 14.70
CA GLN A 100 4.06 -8.18 13.65
C GLN A 100 3.35 -8.43 12.31
N LEU A 101 2.32 -7.63 12.01
CA LEU A 101 1.61 -7.72 10.74
C LEU A 101 2.36 -6.97 9.63
N PRO A 102 2.39 -7.49 8.41
CA PRO A 102 2.80 -6.70 7.24
C PRO A 102 1.99 -5.41 7.14
N ALA A 103 2.61 -4.32 6.68
CA ALA A 103 1.97 -3.01 6.64
C ALA A 103 0.62 -3.03 5.90
N THR A 104 0.49 -3.85 4.85
CA THR A 104 -0.78 -4.08 4.13
C THR A 104 -1.89 -4.64 5.02
N LEU A 105 -1.55 -5.40 6.05
CA LEU A 105 -2.50 -6.05 6.97
C LEU A 105 -2.63 -5.31 8.31
N SER A 106 -1.83 -4.28 8.54
CA SER A 106 -1.73 -3.57 9.80
C SER A 106 -2.69 -2.39 9.88
N LYS A 107 -3.67 -2.48 10.77
CA LYS A 107 -4.56 -1.37 11.10
C LYS A 107 -3.79 -0.19 11.73
N LYS A 108 -2.74 -0.45 12.52
CA LYS A 108 -1.93 0.62 13.12
C LYS A 108 -1.19 1.42 12.04
N ILE A 109 -0.61 0.75 11.04
CA ILE A 109 0.09 1.42 9.95
C ILE A 109 -0.88 2.17 9.04
N ILE A 110 -2.02 1.59 8.67
CA ILE A 110 -2.93 2.25 7.73
C ILE A 110 -3.82 3.27 8.42
N GLN A 111 -4.50 2.93 9.52
CA GLN A 111 -5.43 3.88 10.16
C GLN A 111 -4.68 4.90 11.01
N LYS A 112 -3.76 4.48 11.90
CA LYS A 112 -3.12 5.43 12.82
C LYS A 112 -2.03 6.26 12.15
N LEU A 113 -1.11 5.60 11.41
CA LEU A 113 0.01 6.32 10.81
C LEU A 113 -0.40 7.05 9.52
N LEU A 114 -1.04 6.35 8.55
CA LEU A 114 -1.34 6.96 7.26
C LEU A 114 -2.57 7.87 7.31
N ARG A 115 -3.70 7.39 7.88
CA ARG A 115 -4.95 8.15 7.88
C ARG A 115 -4.97 9.27 8.91
N GLU A 116 -4.63 8.94 10.19
CA GLU A 116 -4.77 9.91 11.29
C GLU A 116 -3.54 10.81 11.40
N PHE A 117 -2.32 10.27 11.39
CA PHE A 117 -1.11 11.07 11.61
C PHE A 117 -0.68 11.85 10.36
N LEU A 118 -0.72 11.23 9.16
CA LEU A 118 -0.38 11.89 7.90
C LEU A 118 -1.59 12.53 7.19
N ASP A 119 -2.80 12.45 7.76
CA ASP A 119 -4.05 13.03 7.25
C ASP A 119 -4.38 12.64 5.80
N PHE A 120 -4.12 11.38 5.44
CA PHE A 120 -4.32 10.90 4.08
C PHE A 120 -5.77 10.49 3.80
N GLU A 121 -6.45 11.17 2.88
CA GLU A 121 -7.83 10.89 2.50
C GLU A 121 -8.00 10.09 1.18
N GLY A 122 -6.92 9.89 0.41
CA GLY A 122 -6.95 9.23 -0.89
C GLY A 122 -7.17 7.72 -0.82
N VAL A 123 -7.01 7.04 -1.96
CA VAL A 123 -7.21 5.59 -2.09
C VAL A 123 -5.96 4.83 -1.63
N VAL A 124 -6.14 3.82 -0.77
CA VAL A 124 -5.07 2.90 -0.36
C VAL A 124 -5.13 1.64 -1.20
N PHE A 125 -4.03 1.36 -1.89
CA PHE A 125 -3.81 0.13 -2.66
C PHE A 125 -2.95 -0.84 -1.85
N SER A 126 -3.22 -2.13 -1.93
CA SER A 126 -2.24 -3.13 -1.48
C SER A 126 -1.08 -3.19 -2.49
N ASP A 127 0.10 -3.65 -2.06
CA ASP A 127 1.03 -4.31 -2.97
C ASP A 127 0.43 -5.65 -3.42
N ASP A 128 1.10 -6.37 -4.32
CA ASP A 128 0.58 -7.61 -4.86
C ASP A 128 0.35 -8.66 -3.77
N MET A 129 -0.92 -9.00 -3.55
CA MET A 129 -1.35 -9.98 -2.54
C MET A 129 -0.84 -11.40 -2.81
N GLN A 130 -0.24 -11.66 -3.98
CA GLN A 130 0.34 -12.94 -4.35
C GLN A 130 1.85 -13.03 -4.03
N MET A 131 2.45 -11.98 -3.44
CA MET A 131 3.85 -12.01 -3.01
C MET A 131 4.09 -12.96 -1.85
N GLY A 132 5.30 -13.56 -1.81
CA GLY A 132 5.68 -14.56 -0.80
C GLY A 132 5.55 -14.09 0.65
N ALA A 133 5.74 -12.80 0.92
CA ALA A 133 5.52 -12.20 2.24
C ALA A 133 4.07 -12.32 2.74
N ILE A 134 3.10 -12.53 1.86
CA ILE A 134 1.70 -12.79 2.20
C ILE A 134 1.38 -14.27 2.07
N THR A 135 1.57 -14.85 0.89
CA THR A 135 1.04 -16.20 0.56
C THR A 135 1.67 -17.34 1.35
N LYS A 136 2.88 -17.15 1.89
CA LYS A 136 3.54 -18.16 2.74
C LYS A 136 3.01 -18.18 4.18
N TYR A 137 2.41 -17.10 4.64
CA TYR A 137 2.06 -16.91 6.06
C TYR A 137 0.56 -16.76 6.27
N TYR A 138 -0.20 -16.38 5.24
CA TYR A 138 -1.64 -16.11 5.36
C TYR A 138 -2.41 -16.88 4.27
N GLY A 139 -3.53 -17.47 4.66
CA GLY A 139 -4.52 -17.97 3.73
C GLY A 139 -5.18 -16.82 2.95
N LEU A 140 -5.65 -17.09 1.74
CA LEU A 140 -6.26 -16.06 0.89
C LEU A 140 -7.42 -15.32 1.58
N LYS A 141 -8.29 -16.03 2.30
CA LYS A 141 -9.42 -15.43 3.04
C LYS A 141 -8.91 -14.49 4.13
N ASP A 142 -7.95 -14.93 4.93
CA ASP A 142 -7.41 -14.13 6.03
C ASP A 142 -6.69 -12.89 5.53
N ALA A 143 -5.86 -13.03 4.48
CA ALA A 143 -5.15 -11.91 3.87
C ALA A 143 -6.12 -10.85 3.34
N ILE A 144 -7.20 -11.24 2.66
CA ILE A 144 -8.24 -10.33 2.15
C ILE A 144 -8.95 -9.64 3.33
N THR A 145 -9.41 -10.41 4.32
CA THR A 145 -10.16 -9.89 5.46
C THR A 145 -9.32 -8.91 6.28
N LEU A 146 -8.08 -9.28 6.61
CA LEU A 146 -7.17 -8.43 7.36
C LEU A 146 -6.84 -7.13 6.62
N SER A 147 -6.53 -7.19 5.32
CA SER A 147 -6.19 -5.98 4.55
C SER A 147 -7.36 -5.01 4.43
N ILE A 148 -8.58 -5.50 4.19
CA ILE A 148 -9.79 -4.66 4.15
C ILE A 148 -10.02 -4.01 5.51
N ASN A 149 -9.94 -4.78 6.60
CA ASN A 149 -10.13 -4.29 7.96
C ASN A 149 -9.00 -3.34 8.41
N ALA A 150 -7.79 -3.52 7.88
CA ALA A 150 -6.68 -2.58 8.09
C ALA A 150 -6.94 -1.23 7.41
N GLY A 151 -7.70 -1.20 6.33
CA GLY A 151 -8.05 0.05 5.63
C GLY A 151 -7.62 0.13 4.18
N VAL A 152 -7.19 -0.97 3.57
CA VAL A 152 -6.93 -1.06 2.13
C VAL A 152 -8.25 -0.91 1.36
N ASP A 153 -8.24 -0.08 0.32
CA ASP A 153 -9.41 0.20 -0.51
C ASP A 153 -9.41 -0.61 -1.81
N VAL A 154 -8.24 -0.94 -2.34
CA VAL A 154 -8.06 -1.72 -3.57
C VAL A 154 -7.04 -2.82 -3.35
N LEU A 155 -7.44 -4.06 -3.56
CA LEU A 155 -6.57 -5.24 -3.50
C LEU A 155 -5.98 -5.52 -4.88
N LEU A 156 -4.66 -5.64 -4.96
CA LEU A 156 -3.94 -5.96 -6.19
C LEU A 156 -3.61 -7.46 -6.23
N PHE A 157 -3.94 -8.09 -7.34
CA PHE A 157 -3.53 -9.45 -7.69
C PHE A 157 -2.93 -9.41 -9.09
N SER A 158 -1.61 -9.51 -9.19
CA SER A 158 -0.91 -9.36 -10.48
C SER A 158 -1.17 -10.53 -11.44
N ASN A 159 -1.48 -11.71 -10.89
CA ASN A 159 -1.68 -12.95 -11.65
C ASN A 159 -0.54 -13.26 -12.63
N ASN A 160 0.69 -12.84 -12.30
CA ASN A 160 1.90 -13.17 -13.05
C ASN A 160 2.44 -14.58 -12.73
N GLN A 161 1.75 -15.33 -11.90
CA GLN A 161 2.01 -16.71 -11.54
C GLN A 161 1.46 -17.68 -12.59
N PRO A 162 1.91 -18.95 -12.63
CA PRO A 162 1.30 -19.98 -13.47
C PRO A 162 -0.22 -20.04 -13.30
N TYR A 163 -0.95 -20.36 -14.37
CA TYR A 163 -2.43 -20.32 -14.40
C TYR A 163 -3.11 -21.03 -13.22
N LYS A 164 -2.56 -22.15 -12.76
CA LYS A 164 -3.07 -22.91 -11.60
C LYS A 164 -3.03 -22.14 -10.28
N ASP A 165 -2.15 -21.13 -10.18
CA ASP A 165 -1.93 -20.33 -8.96
C ASP A 165 -2.56 -18.92 -9.08
N GLN A 166 -3.26 -18.66 -10.19
CA GLN A 166 -3.95 -17.40 -10.39
C GLN A 166 -5.19 -17.27 -9.51
N VAL A 167 -5.39 -16.08 -8.98
CA VAL A 167 -6.56 -15.74 -8.16
C VAL A 167 -7.60 -15.08 -9.05
N ARG A 168 -8.76 -15.74 -9.22
CA ARG A 168 -9.87 -15.20 -10.02
C ARG A 168 -10.62 -14.12 -9.25
N PRO A 169 -11.03 -13.02 -9.91
CA PRO A 169 -11.80 -11.95 -9.27
C PRO A 169 -13.06 -12.44 -8.56
N GLU A 170 -13.77 -13.41 -9.14
CA GLU A 170 -14.99 -13.98 -8.56
C GLU A 170 -14.71 -14.65 -7.19
N LYS A 171 -13.55 -15.28 -7.03
CA LYS A 171 -13.14 -15.88 -5.77
C LYS A 171 -12.91 -14.81 -4.69
N VAL A 172 -12.26 -13.69 -5.05
CA VAL A 172 -12.03 -12.56 -4.15
C VAL A 172 -13.36 -11.93 -3.74
N ILE A 173 -14.26 -11.71 -4.70
CA ILE A 173 -15.61 -11.16 -4.46
C ILE A 173 -16.40 -12.07 -3.50
N SER A 174 -16.43 -13.39 -3.76
CA SER A 174 -17.10 -14.35 -2.88
C SER A 174 -16.59 -14.30 -1.44
N ILE A 175 -15.26 -14.22 -1.25
CA ILE A 175 -14.66 -14.10 0.08
C ILE A 175 -15.10 -12.81 0.78
N ILE A 176 -15.16 -11.68 0.07
CA ILE A 176 -15.58 -10.40 0.63
C ILE A 176 -17.07 -10.45 1.00
N GLU A 177 -17.93 -10.99 0.12
CA GLU A 177 -19.37 -11.15 0.37
C GLU A 177 -19.65 -12.05 1.58
N GLU A 178 -18.94 -13.17 1.68
CA GLU A 178 -18.99 -14.06 2.84
C GLU A 178 -18.55 -13.32 4.11
N GLY A 179 -17.42 -12.62 4.07
CA GLY A 179 -16.92 -11.85 5.21
C GLY A 179 -17.89 -10.76 5.67
N VAL A 180 -18.60 -10.11 4.74
CA VAL A 180 -19.64 -9.12 5.10
C VAL A 180 -20.85 -9.80 5.70
N ARG A 181 -21.31 -10.92 5.14
CA ARG A 181 -22.46 -11.69 5.64
C ARG A 181 -22.19 -12.25 7.05
N ASP A 182 -20.99 -12.75 7.28
CA ASP A 182 -20.59 -13.39 8.54
C ASP A 182 -20.19 -12.37 9.62
N GLY A 183 -20.03 -11.07 9.24
CA GLY A 183 -19.67 -9.98 10.14
C GLY A 183 -18.14 -9.80 10.33
N ASP A 184 -17.31 -10.57 9.64
CA ASP A 184 -15.85 -10.45 9.66
C ASP A 184 -15.38 -9.16 8.99
N ILE A 185 -16.13 -8.63 8.02
CA ILE A 185 -15.91 -7.37 7.33
C ILE A 185 -17.15 -6.49 7.50
N SER A 186 -16.94 -5.27 8.00
CA SER A 186 -18.04 -4.30 8.15
C SER A 186 -18.49 -3.76 6.79
N LEU A 187 -19.81 -3.79 6.52
CA LEU A 187 -20.39 -3.14 5.33
C LEU A 187 -20.05 -1.62 5.28
N MET A 188 -19.92 -0.97 6.44
CA MET A 188 -19.48 0.43 6.52
C MET A 188 -18.08 0.58 5.94
N ARG A 189 -17.16 -0.35 6.23
CA ARG A 189 -15.79 -0.33 5.70
C ARG A 189 -15.76 -0.48 4.18
N ILE A 190 -16.60 -1.37 3.62
CA ILE A 190 -16.76 -1.50 2.16
C ILE A 190 -17.28 -0.19 1.55
N ASN A 191 -18.30 0.42 2.15
CA ASN A 191 -18.87 1.69 1.67
C ASN A 191 -17.85 2.85 1.72
N GLU A 192 -16.94 2.88 2.70
CA GLU A 192 -15.86 3.86 2.76
C GLU A 192 -14.90 3.71 1.57
N SER A 193 -14.46 2.48 1.28
CA SER A 193 -13.63 2.20 0.10
C SER A 193 -14.33 2.61 -1.19
N PHE A 194 -15.57 2.23 -1.35
CA PHE A 194 -16.38 2.60 -2.51
C PHE A 194 -16.44 4.11 -2.71
N ARG A 195 -16.71 4.88 -1.64
CA ARG A 195 -16.76 6.36 -1.73
C ARG A 195 -15.42 6.95 -2.15
N ARG A 196 -14.28 6.49 -1.59
CA ARG A 196 -12.95 6.97 -1.96
C ARG A 196 -12.63 6.67 -3.42
N ILE A 197 -12.90 5.45 -3.87
CA ILE A 197 -12.69 5.03 -5.27
C ILE A 197 -13.58 5.85 -6.22
N GLN A 198 -14.85 6.06 -5.89
CA GLN A 198 -15.76 6.89 -6.70
C GLN A 198 -15.31 8.35 -6.76
N LYS A 199 -14.88 8.94 -5.61
CA LYS A 199 -14.33 10.30 -5.54
C LYS A 199 -13.12 10.43 -6.46
N LEU A 200 -12.19 9.46 -6.44
CA LEU A 200 -11.01 9.43 -7.31
C LEU A 200 -11.40 9.34 -8.79
N LYS A 201 -12.27 8.39 -9.16
CA LYS A 201 -12.71 8.19 -10.55
C LYS A 201 -13.40 9.43 -11.12
N LYS A 202 -14.26 10.09 -10.34
CA LYS A 202 -14.93 11.35 -10.75
C LYS A 202 -13.92 12.48 -10.91
N LYS A 203 -13.00 12.67 -9.93
CA LYS A 203 -11.97 13.71 -9.99
C LYS A 203 -11.12 13.60 -11.26
N LYS A 204 -10.83 12.38 -11.70
CA LYS A 204 -10.01 12.09 -12.89
C LYS A 204 -10.82 11.82 -14.15
N LYS A 205 -12.10 12.16 -14.16
CA LYS A 205 -13.02 12.02 -15.31
C LYS A 205 -13.09 10.60 -15.90
N ILE A 206 -12.77 9.58 -15.10
CA ILE A 206 -12.82 8.16 -15.50
C ILE A 206 -14.28 7.70 -15.59
N ILE A 207 -15.13 8.29 -14.78
CA ILE A 207 -16.60 8.10 -14.78
C ILE A 207 -17.31 9.45 -14.74
N LYS A 208 -18.55 9.49 -15.22
CA LYS A 208 -19.44 10.67 -15.17
C LYS A 208 -20.07 10.83 -13.78
#